data_f978eb456c16db465bcb58cc955e8334
#
_entry.id   f978eb456c16db465bcb58cc955e8334
#
_cell.length_a   1.000
_cell.length_b   1.000
_cell.length_c   1.000
_cell.angle_alpha   90.00
_cell.angle_beta   90.00
_cell.angle_gamma   90.00
#
_symmetry.space_group_name_H-M   'P 1'
#
loop_
_entity.id
_entity.type
_entity.pdbx_description
1 polymer ?
#
loop_
_entity_poly.entity_id
_entity_poly.type
_entity_poly.pdbx_seq_one_letter_code
_entity_poly.pdbx_strand_id
1 'polypeptide(L)'
;EYLGHGTTSDLQTTVDTLKKVVQEVEKVSGIDINNVYVGVSGTSVRVVSCTGQAIVETGEVRQSDIDNAVRNASVISSPSDEIIHTFRVYFKLDDDPVEYNNPINMSCNRLTAVVNIVLMPRNILDNRRKCIEQADLTLEGFVLEPYAAGLAVLSPEEVELGVAVLDIGAQATEMAVFRGNAKLVTQAPIWHAAVLPAGGYNVTNDIARSFEFPIAMIRAEEIKKKHGSCRL
;
A
#
# COMPACT_ATOMS: atom_id res chain seq x y z
N GLU A 1 -13.99 13.77 3.86
CA GLU A 1 -15.26 13.89 3.10
C GLU A 1 -15.04 14.05 1.58
N TYR A 2 -13.87 14.50 1.13
CA TYR A 2 -13.58 14.83 -0.27
C TYR A 2 -12.75 13.77 -1.01
N LEU A 3 -12.32 12.73 -0.34
CA LEU A 3 -11.66 11.58 -0.95
C LEU A 3 -12.66 10.42 -1.06
N GLY A 4 -13.49 10.44 -2.10
CA GLY A 4 -14.41 9.34 -2.40
C GLY A 4 -13.65 8.13 -2.94
N HIS A 5 -13.76 6.96 -2.29
CA HIS A 5 -13.12 5.70 -2.69
C HIS A 5 -11.63 5.83 -3.02
N GLY A 6 -10.91 6.68 -2.28
CA GLY A 6 -9.47 6.92 -2.48
C GLY A 6 -9.13 7.84 -3.67
N THR A 7 -10.11 8.53 -4.25
CA THR A 7 -9.90 9.50 -5.35
C THR A 7 -10.16 10.93 -4.90
N THR A 8 -9.41 11.90 -5.45
CA THR A 8 -9.62 13.33 -5.22
C THR A 8 -10.79 13.80 -6.07
N SER A 9 -11.91 14.18 -5.44
CA SER A 9 -13.12 14.64 -6.14
C SER A 9 -13.12 16.14 -6.44
N ASP A 10 -12.45 16.93 -5.62
CA ASP A 10 -12.25 18.37 -5.79
C ASP A 10 -10.86 18.75 -5.31
N LEU A 11 -10.03 19.23 -6.24
CA LEU A 11 -8.63 19.53 -6.01
C LEU A 11 -8.48 20.70 -5.03
N GLN A 12 -9.19 21.82 -5.25
CA GLN A 12 -9.05 23.01 -4.44
C GLN A 12 -9.50 22.78 -3.00
N THR A 13 -10.64 22.17 -2.81
CA THR A 13 -11.15 21.83 -1.47
C THR A 13 -10.22 20.87 -0.72
N THR A 14 -9.58 19.95 -1.45
CA THR A 14 -8.58 19.04 -0.86
C THR A 14 -7.35 19.82 -0.41
N VAL A 15 -6.83 20.73 -1.23
CA VAL A 15 -5.69 21.59 -0.89
C VAL A 15 -5.97 22.45 0.34
N ASP A 16 -7.13 23.11 0.38
CA ASP A 16 -7.52 23.96 1.51
C ASP A 16 -7.66 23.14 2.82
N THR A 17 -8.15 21.92 2.71
CA THR A 17 -8.26 21.01 3.86
C THR A 17 -6.89 20.55 4.33
N LEU A 18 -5.98 20.20 3.41
CA LEU A 18 -4.60 19.83 3.75
C LEU A 18 -3.89 20.97 4.48
N LYS A 19 -3.96 22.19 3.95
CA LYS A 19 -3.35 23.38 4.62
C LYS A 19 -3.86 23.56 6.05
N LYS A 20 -5.16 23.42 6.27
CA LYS A 20 -5.74 23.53 7.62
C LYS A 20 -5.24 22.43 8.55
N VAL A 21 -5.22 21.17 8.08
CA VAL A 21 -4.76 20.04 8.90
C VAL A 21 -3.28 20.21 9.27
N VAL A 22 -2.44 20.60 8.30
CA VAL A 22 -1.01 20.84 8.56
C VAL A 22 -0.84 21.94 9.61
N GLN A 23 -1.50 23.08 9.45
CA GLN A 23 -1.45 24.18 10.43
C GLN A 23 -1.89 23.75 11.85
N GLU A 24 -2.94 22.92 11.93
CA GLU A 24 -3.39 22.41 13.24
C GLU A 24 -2.35 21.47 13.88
N VAL A 25 -1.74 20.58 13.07
CA VAL A 25 -0.72 19.66 13.58
C VAL A 25 0.55 20.42 13.98
N GLU A 26 1.02 21.38 13.18
CA GLU A 26 2.15 22.25 13.51
C GLU A 26 1.91 23.02 14.82
N LYS A 27 0.71 23.55 14.99
CA LYS A 27 0.32 24.28 16.22
C LYS A 27 0.34 23.37 17.45
N VAL A 28 -0.08 22.12 17.32
CA VAL A 28 -0.13 21.16 18.45
C VAL A 28 1.23 20.57 18.73
N SER A 29 1.99 20.23 17.69
CA SER A 29 3.31 19.58 17.82
C SER A 29 4.45 20.56 18.09
N GLY A 30 4.32 21.82 17.66
CA GLY A 30 5.40 22.81 17.67
C GLY A 30 6.50 22.52 16.65
N ILE A 31 6.21 21.69 15.61
CA ILE A 31 7.15 21.27 14.57
C ILE A 31 6.64 21.77 13.23
N ASP A 32 7.48 22.43 12.43
CA ASP A 32 7.16 22.81 11.06
C ASP A 32 7.19 21.57 10.16
N ILE A 33 6.13 21.37 9.37
CA ILE A 33 5.95 20.23 8.49
C ILE A 33 6.17 20.66 7.04
N ASN A 34 7.26 20.20 6.45
CA ASN A 34 7.59 20.49 5.06
C ASN A 34 7.49 19.25 4.16
N ASN A 35 7.81 18.07 4.70
CA ASN A 35 7.92 16.82 3.96
C ASN A 35 6.86 15.84 4.43
N VAL A 36 6.20 15.15 3.47
CA VAL A 36 5.13 14.21 3.77
C VAL A 36 5.22 12.94 2.94
N TYR A 37 4.85 11.82 3.54
CA TYR A 37 4.46 10.61 2.83
C TYR A 37 2.94 10.61 2.67
N VAL A 38 2.47 10.13 1.51
CA VAL A 38 1.03 10.07 1.21
C VAL A 38 0.58 8.63 1.10
N GLY A 39 -0.37 8.25 1.95
CA GLY A 39 -1.07 6.99 1.86
C GLY A 39 -1.84 6.88 0.54
N VAL A 40 -1.75 5.72 -0.10
CA VAL A 40 -2.52 5.41 -1.30
C VAL A 40 -3.29 4.12 -1.11
N SER A 41 -4.54 4.17 -1.57
CA SER A 41 -5.49 3.07 -1.49
C SER A 41 -6.51 3.16 -2.62
N GLY A 42 -7.41 2.21 -2.67
CA GLY A 42 -8.53 2.19 -3.60
C GLY A 42 -8.46 1.04 -4.61
N THR A 43 -9.59 0.83 -5.30
CA THR A 43 -9.78 -0.28 -6.25
C THR A 43 -8.88 -0.23 -7.48
N SER A 44 -8.17 0.89 -7.70
CA SER A 44 -7.21 1.07 -8.78
C SER A 44 -5.82 0.52 -8.46
N VAL A 45 -5.55 0.16 -7.20
CA VAL A 45 -4.29 -0.48 -6.81
C VAL A 45 -4.25 -1.91 -7.34
N ARG A 46 -3.12 -2.30 -7.92
CA ARG A 46 -2.89 -3.65 -8.45
C ARG A 46 -1.55 -4.17 -7.98
N VAL A 47 -1.51 -5.45 -7.62
CA VAL A 47 -0.27 -6.18 -7.36
C VAL A 47 -0.03 -7.16 -8.50
N VAL A 48 1.13 -7.05 -9.13
CA VAL A 48 1.53 -7.89 -10.27
C VAL A 48 2.82 -8.61 -9.91
N SER A 49 2.85 -9.92 -10.08
CA SER A 49 4.08 -10.71 -9.94
C SER A 49 4.85 -10.67 -11.25
N CYS A 50 6.12 -10.28 -11.17
CA CYS A 50 7.02 -10.16 -12.29
C CYS A 50 8.32 -10.93 -12.05
N THR A 51 8.96 -11.35 -13.14
CA THR A 51 10.25 -12.03 -13.11
C THR A 51 11.28 -11.25 -13.90
N GLY A 52 12.51 -11.17 -13.36
CA GLY A 52 13.65 -10.60 -14.08
C GLY A 52 14.89 -11.46 -13.91
N GLN A 53 15.74 -11.46 -14.90
CA GLN A 53 16.93 -12.29 -14.92
C GLN A 53 18.19 -11.45 -15.02
N ALA A 54 19.26 -11.92 -14.39
CA ALA A 54 20.62 -11.39 -14.53
C ALA A 54 21.59 -12.56 -14.81
N ILE A 55 22.56 -12.31 -15.67
CA ILE A 55 23.69 -13.24 -15.88
C ILE A 55 24.71 -13.01 -14.77
N VAL A 56 25.18 -14.07 -14.12
CA VAL A 56 26.18 -14.02 -13.05
C VAL A 56 27.56 -14.33 -13.67
N GLU A 57 28.22 -13.29 -14.15
CA GLU A 57 29.50 -13.42 -14.88
C GLU A 57 30.62 -14.06 -14.06
N THR A 58 30.59 -13.85 -12.76
CA THR A 58 31.62 -14.36 -11.83
C THR A 58 31.37 -15.80 -11.38
N GLY A 59 30.26 -16.39 -11.75
CA GLY A 59 29.81 -17.71 -11.29
C GLY A 59 29.35 -17.76 -9.83
N GLU A 60 29.41 -16.63 -9.12
CA GLU A 60 28.97 -16.51 -7.73
C GLU A 60 28.13 -15.22 -7.57
N VAL A 61 26.94 -15.35 -7.00
CA VAL A 61 25.96 -14.27 -6.89
C VAL A 61 26.45 -13.15 -5.97
N ARG A 62 26.47 -11.93 -6.49
CA ARG A 62 26.77 -10.69 -5.78
C ARG A 62 25.54 -9.81 -5.64
N GLN A 63 25.62 -8.79 -4.79
CA GLN A 63 24.54 -7.82 -4.64
C GLN A 63 24.16 -7.13 -5.95
N SER A 64 25.15 -6.84 -6.80
CA SER A 64 24.91 -6.25 -8.14
C SER A 64 24.04 -7.11 -9.03
N ASP A 65 24.18 -8.44 -8.96
CA ASP A 65 23.39 -9.38 -9.75
C ASP A 65 21.94 -9.41 -9.27
N ILE A 66 21.73 -9.38 -7.95
CA ILE A 66 20.42 -9.25 -7.32
C ILE A 66 19.75 -7.94 -7.79
N ASP A 67 20.45 -6.82 -7.69
CA ASP A 67 19.92 -5.50 -8.07
C ASP A 67 19.59 -5.44 -9.56
N ASN A 68 20.40 -6.06 -10.42
CA ASN A 68 20.13 -6.19 -11.85
C ASN A 68 18.90 -7.05 -12.13
N ALA A 69 18.79 -8.23 -11.51
CA ALA A 69 17.65 -9.12 -11.69
C ALA A 69 16.34 -8.44 -11.23
N VAL A 70 16.35 -7.78 -10.07
CA VAL A 70 15.20 -7.01 -9.55
C VAL A 70 14.86 -5.84 -10.46
N ARG A 71 15.85 -5.09 -10.96
CA ARG A 71 15.63 -4.00 -11.91
C ARG A 71 15.00 -4.49 -13.19
N ASN A 72 15.49 -5.60 -13.74
CA ASN A 72 14.94 -6.21 -14.95
C ASN A 72 13.50 -6.71 -14.74
N ALA A 73 13.18 -7.23 -13.55
CA ALA A 73 11.82 -7.60 -13.17
C ALA A 73 10.87 -6.39 -13.06
N SER A 74 11.43 -5.21 -12.73
CA SER A 74 10.66 -3.97 -12.51
C SER A 74 10.41 -3.16 -13.79
N VAL A 75 10.85 -3.65 -14.95
CA VAL A 75 10.55 -3.02 -16.25
C VAL A 75 9.11 -3.32 -16.64
N ILE A 76 8.22 -2.36 -16.41
CA ILE A 76 6.81 -2.49 -16.76
C ILE A 76 6.52 -1.66 -18.01
N SER A 77 5.93 -2.32 -19.01
CA SER A 77 5.51 -1.70 -20.28
C SER A 77 4.13 -1.03 -20.16
N SER A 78 3.82 -0.37 -19.06
CA SER A 78 2.56 0.36 -18.88
C SER A 78 2.80 1.85 -18.69
N PRO A 79 2.67 2.67 -19.76
CA PRO A 79 2.87 4.12 -19.64
C PRO A 79 1.82 4.81 -18.77
N SER A 80 0.66 4.17 -18.55
CA SER A 80 -0.44 4.69 -17.74
C SER A 80 -0.30 4.43 -16.24
N ASP A 81 0.61 3.55 -15.83
CA ASP A 81 0.79 3.16 -14.44
C ASP A 81 2.14 3.62 -13.90
N GLU A 82 2.20 3.74 -12.58
CA GLU A 82 3.42 4.02 -11.83
C GLU A 82 3.62 2.97 -10.75
N ILE A 83 4.89 2.61 -10.54
CA ILE A 83 5.29 1.69 -9.49
C ILE A 83 5.35 2.45 -8.17
N ILE A 84 4.56 2.01 -7.18
CA ILE A 84 4.60 2.53 -5.81
C ILE A 84 5.61 1.74 -4.97
N HIS A 85 5.55 0.41 -5.05
CA HIS A 85 6.45 -0.49 -4.33
C HIS A 85 6.90 -1.65 -5.20
N THR A 86 8.12 -2.12 -4.92
CA THR A 86 8.66 -3.37 -5.46
C THR A 86 9.11 -4.23 -4.29
N PHE A 87 8.48 -5.39 -4.11
CA PHE A 87 8.79 -6.35 -3.07
C PHE A 87 9.50 -7.56 -3.65
N ARG A 88 10.68 -7.87 -3.13
CA ARG A 88 11.40 -9.11 -3.46
C ARG A 88 10.69 -10.27 -2.79
N VAL A 89 10.28 -11.27 -3.56
CA VAL A 89 9.58 -12.45 -3.01
C VAL A 89 10.56 -13.59 -2.80
N TYR A 90 11.22 -14.04 -3.87
CA TYR A 90 12.27 -15.06 -3.83
C TYR A 90 13.16 -14.97 -5.08
N PHE A 91 14.21 -15.78 -5.07
CA PHE A 91 15.12 -15.96 -6.21
C PHE A 91 15.17 -17.43 -6.64
N LYS A 92 15.55 -17.67 -7.89
CA LYS A 92 15.89 -18.98 -8.43
C LYS A 92 17.26 -18.93 -9.08
N LEU A 93 18.01 -20.02 -8.94
CA LEU A 93 19.35 -20.18 -9.49
C LEU A 93 19.28 -21.15 -10.69
N ASP A 94 19.71 -20.69 -11.85
CA ASP A 94 19.63 -21.44 -13.12
C ASP A 94 18.22 -22.03 -13.34
N ASP A 95 18.10 -23.35 -13.50
CA ASP A 95 16.84 -24.07 -13.69
C ASP A 95 16.41 -24.83 -12.41
N ASP A 96 17.02 -24.51 -11.25
CA ASP A 96 16.67 -25.12 -9.97
C ASP A 96 15.24 -24.71 -9.56
N PRO A 97 14.35 -25.63 -9.21
CA PRO A 97 13.01 -25.33 -8.72
C PRO A 97 13.00 -24.73 -7.31
N VAL A 98 14.12 -24.76 -6.59
CA VAL A 98 14.22 -24.24 -5.21
C VAL A 98 14.09 -22.72 -5.19
N GLU A 99 13.36 -22.22 -4.20
CA GLU A 99 13.17 -20.80 -3.94
C GLU A 99 14.14 -20.34 -2.84
N TYR A 100 14.93 -19.33 -3.16
CA TYR A 100 15.95 -18.79 -2.25
C TYR A 100 15.55 -17.38 -1.80
N ASN A 101 15.59 -17.12 -0.49
CA ASN A 101 15.34 -15.77 0.05
C ASN A 101 16.58 -14.87 -0.08
N ASN A 102 17.78 -15.45 0.07
CA ASN A 102 19.05 -14.75 -0.09
C ASN A 102 20.05 -15.64 -0.82
N PRO A 103 20.30 -15.39 -2.12
CA PRO A 103 21.21 -16.17 -2.94
C PRO A 103 22.66 -15.69 -2.90
N ILE A 104 23.03 -14.70 -2.09
CA ILE A 104 24.40 -14.14 -2.06
C ILE A 104 25.42 -15.23 -1.75
N ASN A 105 26.54 -15.23 -2.48
CA ASN A 105 27.65 -16.17 -2.46
C ASN A 105 27.29 -17.59 -2.94
N MET A 106 26.09 -17.79 -3.51
CA MET A 106 25.74 -19.06 -4.13
C MET A 106 26.21 -19.11 -5.58
N SER A 107 26.59 -20.30 -6.04
CA SER A 107 27.10 -20.48 -7.40
C SER A 107 25.95 -20.69 -8.39
N CYS A 108 25.92 -19.90 -9.47
CA CYS A 108 25.03 -20.09 -10.61
C CYS A 108 25.52 -19.26 -11.81
N ASN A 109 24.97 -19.54 -12.99
CA ASN A 109 25.21 -18.74 -14.20
C ASN A 109 24.12 -17.69 -14.45
N ARG A 110 22.90 -17.96 -13.97
CA ARG A 110 21.72 -17.11 -14.14
C ARG A 110 20.93 -17.01 -12.85
N LEU A 111 20.73 -15.77 -12.42
CA LEU A 111 19.88 -15.43 -11.29
C LEU A 111 18.51 -14.94 -11.81
N THR A 112 17.43 -15.54 -11.34
CA THR A 112 16.06 -15.07 -11.59
C THR A 112 15.48 -14.50 -10.31
N ALA A 113 15.07 -13.22 -10.32
CA ALA A 113 14.34 -12.59 -9.24
C ALA A 113 12.83 -12.68 -9.53
N VAL A 114 12.05 -13.04 -8.54
CA VAL A 114 10.60 -12.93 -8.53
C VAL A 114 10.22 -11.78 -7.60
N VAL A 115 9.51 -10.81 -8.14
CA VAL A 115 9.10 -9.60 -7.41
C VAL A 115 7.60 -9.38 -7.53
N ASN A 116 7.00 -8.85 -6.48
CA ASN A 116 5.65 -8.31 -6.54
C ASN A 116 5.72 -6.79 -6.61
N ILE A 117 5.06 -6.23 -7.61
CA ILE A 117 5.06 -4.80 -7.89
C ILE A 117 3.68 -4.25 -7.64
N VAL A 118 3.61 -3.20 -6.82
CA VAL A 118 2.38 -2.45 -6.57
C VAL A 118 2.28 -1.31 -7.57
N LEU A 119 1.22 -1.31 -8.34
CA LEU A 119 0.93 -0.36 -9.40
C LEU A 119 -0.30 0.47 -9.08
N MET A 120 -0.26 1.73 -9.50
CA MET A 120 -1.41 2.62 -9.49
C MET A 120 -1.43 3.50 -10.73
N PRO A 121 -2.62 3.86 -11.27
CA PRO A 121 -2.71 4.76 -12.41
C PRO A 121 -2.04 6.10 -12.14
N ARG A 122 -1.16 6.52 -13.06
CA ARG A 122 -0.36 7.75 -12.95
C ARG A 122 -1.21 9.00 -12.77
N ASN A 123 -2.32 9.11 -13.50
CA ASN A 123 -3.22 10.26 -13.39
C ASN A 123 -3.77 10.47 -11.97
N ILE A 124 -4.01 9.39 -11.22
CA ILE A 124 -4.46 9.47 -9.82
C ILE A 124 -3.33 10.00 -8.93
N LEU A 125 -2.12 9.49 -9.11
CA LEU A 125 -0.94 9.93 -8.37
C LEU A 125 -0.58 11.38 -8.69
N ASP A 126 -0.66 11.79 -9.96
CA ASP A 126 -0.37 13.16 -10.39
C ASP A 126 -1.34 14.17 -9.78
N ASN A 127 -2.62 13.83 -9.67
CA ASN A 127 -3.59 14.67 -8.97
C ASN A 127 -3.25 14.81 -7.47
N ARG A 128 -2.80 13.73 -6.81
CA ARG A 128 -2.35 13.79 -5.42
C ARG A 128 -1.09 14.62 -5.26
N ARG A 129 -0.08 14.47 -6.17
CA ARG A 129 1.12 15.32 -6.19
C ARG A 129 0.75 16.80 -6.27
N LYS A 130 -0.12 17.16 -7.19
CA LYS A 130 -0.60 18.54 -7.34
C LYS A 130 -1.24 19.09 -6.07
N CYS A 131 -2.04 18.28 -5.34
CA CYS A 131 -2.61 18.71 -4.08
C CYS A 131 -1.53 19.00 -3.03
N ILE A 132 -0.51 18.14 -2.93
CA ILE A 132 0.60 18.28 -1.98
C ILE A 132 1.44 19.51 -2.30
N GLU A 133 1.82 19.69 -3.57
CA GLU A 133 2.60 20.84 -4.04
C GLU A 133 1.85 22.17 -3.83
N GLN A 134 0.55 22.22 -4.13
CA GLN A 134 -0.29 23.40 -3.91
C GLN A 134 -0.58 23.66 -2.41
N ALA A 135 -0.37 22.66 -1.57
CA ALA A 135 -0.41 22.84 -0.13
C ALA A 135 0.93 23.29 0.46
N ASP A 136 1.91 23.63 -0.39
CA ASP A 136 3.26 24.06 -0.03
C ASP A 136 4.09 22.97 0.69
N LEU A 137 3.81 21.69 0.38
CA LEU A 137 4.47 20.53 0.95
C LEU A 137 5.31 19.80 -0.10
N THR A 138 6.37 19.13 0.36
CA THR A 138 7.22 18.25 -0.45
C THR A 138 6.77 16.81 -0.27
N LEU A 139 6.44 16.13 -1.38
CA LEU A 139 6.11 14.71 -1.38
C LEU A 139 7.40 13.87 -1.34
N GLU A 140 7.63 13.13 -0.27
CA GLU A 140 8.73 12.16 -0.15
C GLU A 140 8.41 10.83 -0.86
N GLY A 141 7.15 10.43 -0.88
CA GLY A 141 6.72 9.21 -1.56
C GLY A 141 5.27 8.82 -1.30
N PHE A 142 4.81 7.87 -2.10
CA PHE A 142 3.53 7.21 -1.87
C PHE A 142 3.75 5.90 -1.12
N VAL A 143 2.85 5.59 -0.20
CA VAL A 143 2.87 4.34 0.59
C VAL A 143 1.51 3.67 0.50
N LEU A 144 1.49 2.39 0.15
CA LEU A 144 0.25 1.60 0.17
C LEU A 144 -0.30 1.53 1.60
N GLU A 145 -1.54 1.98 1.82
CA GLU A 145 -2.13 2.10 3.16
C GLU A 145 -2.12 0.79 3.95
N PRO A 146 -2.59 -0.37 3.44
CA PRO A 146 -2.51 -1.62 4.19
C PRO A 146 -1.08 -2.13 4.42
N TYR A 147 -0.08 -1.67 3.63
CA TYR A 147 1.33 -1.90 3.93
C TYR A 147 1.78 -1.08 5.14
N ALA A 148 1.45 0.21 5.16
CA ALA A 148 1.75 1.07 6.30
C ALA A 148 1.09 0.57 7.60
N ALA A 149 -0.17 0.12 7.52
CA ALA A 149 -0.85 -0.52 8.65
C ALA A 149 -0.11 -1.78 9.12
N GLY A 150 0.32 -2.62 8.20
CA GLY A 150 1.12 -3.82 8.50
C GLY A 150 2.42 -3.50 9.22
N LEU A 151 3.14 -2.46 8.80
CA LEU A 151 4.37 -2.00 9.46
C LEU A 151 4.15 -1.58 10.92
N ALA A 152 2.95 -1.07 11.23
CA ALA A 152 2.62 -0.58 12.56
C ALA A 152 2.20 -1.69 13.55
N VAL A 153 1.64 -2.81 13.05
CA VAL A 153 0.96 -3.80 13.91
C VAL A 153 1.60 -5.19 13.88
N LEU A 154 2.37 -5.54 12.84
CA LEU A 154 2.91 -6.88 12.68
C LEU A 154 4.25 -7.06 13.36
N SER A 155 4.50 -8.29 13.85
CA SER A 155 5.82 -8.77 14.24
C SER A 155 6.48 -9.54 13.09
N PRO A 156 7.84 -9.68 13.10
CA PRO A 156 8.55 -10.51 12.12
C PRO A 156 8.10 -11.97 12.12
N GLU A 157 7.75 -12.52 13.28
CA GLU A 157 7.29 -13.89 13.45
C GLU A 157 5.94 -14.13 12.77
N GLU A 158 5.01 -13.16 12.86
CA GLU A 158 3.72 -13.23 12.18
C GLU A 158 3.90 -13.21 10.66
N VAL A 159 4.83 -12.38 10.16
CA VAL A 159 5.17 -12.33 8.74
C VAL A 159 5.78 -13.65 8.25
N GLU A 160 6.64 -14.28 9.04
CA GLU A 160 7.26 -15.57 8.69
C GLU A 160 6.20 -16.67 8.58
N LEU A 161 5.22 -16.69 9.46
CA LEU A 161 4.10 -17.64 9.43
C LEU A 161 3.11 -17.35 8.28
N GLY A 162 3.10 -16.13 7.79
CA GLY A 162 2.12 -15.61 6.84
C GLY A 162 0.89 -15.02 7.54
N VAL A 163 0.60 -13.75 7.26
CA VAL A 163 -0.46 -12.99 7.93
C VAL A 163 -1.17 -12.07 6.94
N ALA A 164 -2.47 -11.89 7.13
CA ALA A 164 -3.25 -10.88 6.42
C ALA A 164 -3.60 -9.74 7.38
N VAL A 165 -3.35 -8.51 6.92
CA VAL A 165 -3.81 -7.29 7.58
C VAL A 165 -5.07 -6.82 6.88
N LEU A 166 -6.11 -6.54 7.65
CA LEU A 166 -7.34 -5.93 7.17
C LEU A 166 -7.44 -4.52 7.76
N ASP A 167 -7.51 -3.52 6.90
CA ASP A 167 -7.82 -2.14 7.26
C ASP A 167 -9.28 -1.85 6.88
N ILE A 168 -10.13 -1.75 7.89
CA ILE A 168 -11.58 -1.53 7.71
C ILE A 168 -11.88 -0.06 7.89
N GLY A 169 -11.82 0.68 6.79
CA GLY A 169 -12.10 2.11 6.77
C GLY A 169 -13.60 2.44 6.68
N ALA A 170 -13.90 3.71 6.43
CA ALA A 170 -15.28 4.17 6.28
C ALA A 170 -15.92 3.71 4.97
N GLN A 171 -15.20 3.82 3.86
CA GLN A 171 -15.72 3.57 2.51
C GLN A 171 -15.13 2.34 1.84
N ALA A 172 -14.00 1.86 2.32
CA ALA A 172 -13.31 0.69 1.78
C ALA A 172 -12.76 -0.16 2.90
N THR A 173 -12.65 -1.46 2.64
CA THR A 173 -11.86 -2.41 3.42
C THR A 173 -10.70 -2.85 2.55
N GLU A 174 -9.50 -2.69 3.06
CA GLU A 174 -8.26 -3.01 2.38
C GLU A 174 -7.60 -4.22 3.03
N MET A 175 -6.96 -5.03 2.21
CA MET A 175 -6.25 -6.21 2.67
C MET A 175 -4.86 -6.25 2.07
N ALA A 176 -3.86 -6.55 2.88
CA ALA A 176 -2.55 -6.98 2.42
C ALA A 176 -2.14 -8.29 3.06
N VAL A 177 -1.61 -9.21 2.26
CA VAL A 177 -1.06 -10.49 2.71
C VAL A 177 0.44 -10.39 2.72
N PHE A 178 1.03 -10.58 3.90
CA PHE A 178 2.46 -10.61 4.13
C PHE A 178 2.91 -12.04 4.35
N ARG A 179 4.01 -12.43 3.73
CA ARG A 179 4.64 -13.74 3.93
C ARG A 179 6.08 -13.67 3.47
N GLY A 180 6.97 -14.22 4.26
CA GLY A 180 8.37 -14.39 3.89
C GLY A 180 9.29 -14.29 5.08
N ASN A 181 10.52 -14.71 4.90
CA ASN A 181 11.55 -14.58 5.93
C ASN A 181 12.08 -13.14 5.91
N ALA A 182 11.60 -12.33 6.81
CA ALA A 182 12.02 -10.95 6.98
C ALA A 182 12.54 -10.72 8.41
N LYS A 183 13.77 -10.25 8.54
CA LYS A 183 14.31 -9.83 9.84
C LYS A 183 13.57 -8.62 10.40
N LEU A 184 13.04 -7.79 9.53
CA LEU A 184 12.24 -6.60 9.83
C LEU A 184 10.98 -6.63 8.98
N VAL A 185 9.84 -6.23 9.54
CA VAL A 185 8.56 -6.13 8.83
C VAL A 185 8.67 -5.23 7.59
N THR A 186 9.52 -4.20 7.63
CA THR A 186 9.81 -3.31 6.48
C THR A 186 10.44 -4.02 5.27
N GLN A 187 10.97 -5.22 5.46
CA GLN A 187 11.53 -6.05 4.39
C GLN A 187 10.57 -7.14 3.92
N ALA A 188 9.41 -7.23 4.57
CA ALA A 188 8.41 -8.25 4.28
C ALA A 188 7.78 -8.02 2.91
N PRO A 189 7.78 -9.01 2.02
CA PRO A 189 7.08 -8.89 0.76
C PRO A 189 5.57 -8.92 0.95
N ILE A 190 4.87 -8.04 0.23
CA ILE A 190 3.44 -8.20 0.02
C ILE A 190 3.23 -9.25 -1.07
N TRP A 191 2.53 -10.31 -0.73
CA TRP A 191 2.15 -11.36 -1.66
C TRP A 191 0.89 -11.02 -2.43
N HIS A 192 -0.04 -10.34 -1.77
CA HIS A 192 -1.30 -9.93 -2.38
C HIS A 192 -1.83 -8.69 -1.68
N ALA A 193 -2.51 -7.81 -2.42
CA ALA A 193 -3.32 -6.75 -1.87
C ALA A 193 -4.64 -6.68 -2.64
N ALA A 194 -5.71 -6.43 -1.91
CA ALA A 194 -7.04 -6.29 -2.46
C ALA A 194 -7.81 -5.18 -1.74
N VAL A 195 -8.76 -4.60 -2.43
CA VAL A 195 -9.64 -3.56 -1.90
C VAL A 195 -11.09 -3.94 -2.18
N LEU A 196 -11.88 -3.99 -1.12
CA LEU A 196 -13.33 -4.11 -1.19
C LEU A 196 -13.94 -2.72 -1.01
N PRO A 197 -14.75 -2.20 -1.94
CA PRO A 197 -15.40 -0.89 -1.82
C PRO A 197 -16.60 -0.97 -0.85
N ALA A 198 -16.36 -1.45 0.34
CA ALA A 198 -17.32 -1.55 1.44
C ALA A 198 -16.61 -1.31 2.77
N GLY A 199 -17.23 -0.56 3.66
CA GLY A 199 -16.68 -0.21 4.96
C GLY A 199 -17.75 0.24 5.93
N GLY A 200 -17.34 0.91 6.99
CA GLY A 200 -18.24 1.37 8.06
C GLY A 200 -19.38 2.27 7.58
N TYR A 201 -19.21 2.98 6.46
CA TYR A 201 -20.25 3.80 5.86
C TYR A 201 -21.43 2.98 5.31
N ASN A 202 -21.16 1.77 4.77
CA ASN A 202 -22.19 0.88 4.31
C ASN A 202 -23.11 0.47 5.46
N VAL A 203 -22.53 0.12 6.62
CA VAL A 203 -23.30 -0.19 7.83
C VAL A 203 -24.15 1.01 8.28
N THR A 204 -23.57 2.23 8.26
CA THR A 204 -24.30 3.47 8.58
C THR A 204 -25.47 3.70 7.63
N ASN A 205 -25.26 3.48 6.34
CA ASN A 205 -26.29 3.64 5.32
C ASN A 205 -27.42 2.59 5.47
N ASP A 206 -27.06 1.35 5.81
CA ASP A 206 -28.03 0.30 6.07
C ASP A 206 -28.88 0.61 7.30
N ILE A 207 -28.28 1.11 8.38
CA ILE A 207 -28.99 1.60 9.56
C ILE A 207 -29.93 2.73 9.16
N ALA A 208 -29.44 3.73 8.37
CA ALA A 208 -30.27 4.86 7.97
C ALA A 208 -31.52 4.46 7.18
N ARG A 209 -31.43 3.36 6.42
CA ARG A 209 -32.50 2.86 5.56
C ARG A 209 -33.39 1.80 6.23
N SER A 210 -32.95 1.18 7.32
CA SER A 210 -33.66 0.08 7.98
C SER A 210 -34.86 0.53 8.83
N PHE A 211 -34.99 1.82 9.11
CA PHE A 211 -36.14 2.37 9.81
C PHE A 211 -37.33 2.57 8.85
N GLU A 212 -38.55 2.45 9.36
CA GLU A 212 -39.80 2.70 8.62
C GLU A 212 -39.78 4.08 7.96
N PHE A 213 -39.19 5.07 8.61
CA PHE A 213 -38.86 6.37 8.06
C PHE A 213 -37.34 6.54 8.06
N PRO A 214 -36.71 6.77 6.88
CA PRO A 214 -35.28 6.98 6.79
C PRO A 214 -34.79 8.10 7.72
N ILE A 215 -33.72 7.84 8.44
CA ILE A 215 -33.11 8.81 9.35
C ILE A 215 -31.86 9.46 8.70
N ALA A 216 -31.49 10.62 9.21
CA ALA A 216 -30.27 11.30 8.74
C ALA A 216 -29.02 10.43 9.00
N MET A 217 -28.08 10.45 8.06
CA MET A 217 -26.81 9.67 8.15
C MET A 217 -26.02 9.93 9.43
N ILE A 218 -26.01 11.20 9.90
CA ILE A 218 -25.34 11.58 11.16
C ILE A 218 -25.95 10.79 12.33
N ARG A 219 -27.28 10.70 12.36
CA ARG A 219 -27.98 9.97 13.43
C ARG A 219 -27.75 8.46 13.35
N ALA A 220 -27.71 7.92 12.14
CA ALA A 220 -27.37 6.51 11.90
C ALA A 220 -25.95 6.19 12.38
N GLU A 221 -24.99 7.08 12.12
CA GLU A 221 -23.61 6.94 12.59
C GLU A 221 -23.51 6.96 14.11
N GLU A 222 -24.25 7.86 14.79
CA GLU A 222 -24.35 7.89 16.24
C GLU A 222 -24.90 6.57 16.80
N ILE A 223 -25.97 6.05 16.20
CA ILE A 223 -26.60 4.78 16.58
C ILE A 223 -25.58 3.64 16.41
N LYS A 224 -24.92 3.55 15.26
CA LYS A 224 -23.86 2.56 15.00
C LYS A 224 -22.78 2.59 16.10
N LYS A 225 -22.24 3.78 16.42
CA LYS A 225 -21.18 3.93 17.41
C LYS A 225 -21.63 3.57 18.83
N LYS A 226 -22.86 3.93 19.18
CA LYS A 226 -23.36 3.78 20.54
C LYS A 226 -23.94 2.38 20.82
N HIS A 227 -24.55 1.78 19.82
CA HIS A 227 -25.33 0.54 19.98
C HIS A 227 -24.86 -0.62 19.09
N GLY A 228 -23.88 -0.35 18.17
CA GLY A 228 -23.32 -1.40 17.33
C GLY A 228 -22.67 -2.51 18.18
N SER A 229 -22.92 -3.76 17.83
CA SER A 229 -22.35 -4.92 18.48
C SER A 229 -22.09 -6.02 17.46
N CYS A 230 -20.91 -6.65 17.54
CA CYS A 230 -20.57 -7.85 16.78
C CYS A 230 -20.89 -9.15 17.55
N ARG A 231 -21.67 -9.07 18.62
CA ARG A 231 -22.12 -10.27 19.36
C ARG A 231 -23.34 -10.85 18.64
N LEU A 232 -23.23 -12.12 18.28
CA LEU A 232 -24.35 -12.96 17.85
C LEU A 232 -25.18 -13.35 19.06
#